data_32c2850738fbd28254160c0acdbb7272
#
_entry.id   32c2850738fbd28254160c0acdbb7272
#
_cell.length_a   1.000
_cell.length_b   1.000
_cell.length_c   1.000
_cell.angle_alpha   90.00
_cell.angle_beta   90.00
_cell.angle_gamma   90.00
#
_symmetry.space_group_name_H-M   'P 1'
#
loop_
_entity.id
_entity.type
_entity.pdbx_description
1 polymer ?
#
loop_
_entity_poly.entity_id
_entity_poly.type
_entity_poly.pdbx_seq_one_letter_code
_entity_poly.pdbx_strand_id
1 'polypeptide(L)'
;QILLVCKKFFEATKITGVYAAKDYLQDFNQISQKLLSSPNYKEWIEIYLKLVNWDLELDEHPGIDLKQTLYDQKRECNQEFSRFVEKNYSKWVNKPNSDTPTLSHQIVDNYVLKHLKDSKGPVFFFVLDCMRMDQWLVMEKYLSQYFSIEKDYYFSILPTATSYARNTLF
;
A
#
# COMPACT_ATOMS: atom_id res chain seq x y z
N GLN A 1 4.18 43.89 5.80
CA GLN A 1 3.08 42.89 5.56
C GLN A 1 3.60 41.55 5.04
N ILE A 2 4.53 41.50 4.07
CA ILE A 2 5.11 40.28 3.52
C ILE A 2 5.82 39.45 4.61
N LEU A 3 6.62 40.08 5.47
CA LEU A 3 7.31 39.40 6.59
C LEU A 3 6.34 38.77 7.61
N LEU A 4 5.20 39.39 7.83
CA LEU A 4 4.17 38.87 8.74
C LEU A 4 3.45 37.64 8.15
N VAL A 5 3.20 37.64 6.82
CA VAL A 5 2.61 36.50 6.11
C VAL A 5 3.60 35.32 6.09
N CYS A 6 4.88 35.55 5.80
CA CYS A 6 5.90 34.52 5.87
C CYS A 6 6.01 33.92 7.28
N LYS A 7 6.00 34.73 8.33
CA LYS A 7 6.07 34.25 9.73
C LYS A 7 4.86 33.39 10.09
N LYS A 8 3.64 33.79 9.72
CA LYS A 8 2.42 32.99 9.92
C LYS A 8 2.44 31.69 9.12
N PHE A 9 2.97 31.71 7.91
CA PHE A 9 3.14 30.51 7.10
C PHE A 9 4.13 29.54 7.74
N PHE A 10 5.28 30.04 8.24
CA PHE A 10 6.25 29.23 8.99
C PHE A 10 5.70 28.66 10.29
N GLU A 11 4.89 29.40 11.03
CA GLU A 11 4.23 28.92 12.23
C GLU A 11 3.18 27.83 11.92
N ALA A 12 2.40 28.02 10.85
CA ALA A 12 1.42 27.03 10.40
C ALA A 12 2.09 25.72 9.95
N THR A 13 3.17 25.79 9.18
CA THR A 13 3.94 24.60 8.74
C THR A 13 4.63 23.90 9.91
N LYS A 14 5.06 24.63 10.93
CA LYS A 14 5.60 24.05 12.16
C LYS A 14 4.54 23.30 12.98
N ILE A 15 3.33 23.86 13.07
CA ILE A 15 2.19 23.24 13.77
C ILE A 15 1.75 21.96 13.04
N THR A 16 1.60 22.01 11.72
CA THR A 16 1.26 20.82 10.91
C THR A 16 2.33 19.72 11.04
N GLY A 17 3.61 20.08 11.06
CA GLY A 17 4.70 19.11 11.27
C GLY A 17 4.66 18.44 12.65
N VAL A 18 4.26 19.14 13.72
CA VAL A 18 4.14 18.56 15.06
C VAL A 18 2.97 17.54 15.11
N TYR A 19 1.85 17.85 14.48
CA TYR A 19 0.71 16.92 14.40
C TYR A 19 1.08 15.68 13.58
N ALA A 20 1.68 15.84 12.42
CA ALA A 20 2.15 14.72 11.59
C ALA A 20 3.15 13.83 12.34
N ALA A 21 4.08 14.39 13.09
CA ALA A 21 5.01 13.62 13.93
C ALA A 21 4.31 12.81 15.02
N LYS A 22 3.27 13.38 15.66
CA LYS A 22 2.48 12.67 16.67
C LYS A 22 1.68 11.52 16.06
N ASP A 23 1.04 11.75 14.92
CA ASP A 23 0.25 10.73 14.22
C ASP A 23 1.16 9.61 13.70
N TYR A 24 2.36 9.95 13.20
CA TYR A 24 3.37 8.97 12.84
C TYR A 24 3.76 8.08 14.02
N LEU A 25 4.05 8.65 15.18
CA LEU A 25 4.43 7.87 16.37
C LEU A 25 3.31 6.94 16.84
N GLN A 26 2.06 7.35 16.68
CA GLN A 26 0.91 6.50 16.98
C GLN A 26 0.85 5.31 16.01
N ASP A 27 0.96 5.56 14.71
CA ASP A 27 0.98 4.51 13.69
C ASP A 27 2.21 3.60 13.83
N PHE A 28 3.37 4.17 14.13
CA PHE A 28 4.59 3.40 14.44
C PHE A 28 4.35 2.38 15.55
N ASN A 29 3.76 2.81 16.67
CA ASN A 29 3.45 1.92 17.78
C ASN A 29 2.41 0.86 17.41
N GLN A 30 1.38 1.21 16.64
CA GLN A 30 0.38 0.24 16.16
C GLN A 30 1.00 -0.82 15.25
N ILE A 31 1.87 -0.43 14.33
CA ILE A 31 2.59 -1.36 13.47
C ILE A 31 3.45 -2.30 14.32
N SER A 32 4.23 -1.77 15.26
CA SER A 32 5.09 -2.57 16.14
C SER A 32 4.29 -3.57 16.97
N GLN A 33 3.13 -3.17 17.50
CA GLN A 33 2.22 -4.09 18.22
C GLN A 33 1.66 -5.19 17.31
N LYS A 34 1.28 -4.85 16.06
CA LYS A 34 0.81 -5.83 15.09
C LYS A 34 1.90 -6.84 14.73
N LEU A 35 3.14 -6.43 14.58
CA LEU A 35 4.27 -7.33 14.32
C LEU A 35 4.42 -8.38 15.44
N LEU A 36 4.26 -7.99 16.71
CA LEU A 36 4.31 -8.92 17.84
C LEU A 36 3.17 -9.94 17.86
N SER A 37 2.01 -9.60 17.29
CA SER A 37 0.84 -10.48 17.25
C SER A 37 0.78 -11.43 16.04
N SER A 38 1.83 -11.48 15.22
CA SER A 38 1.89 -12.30 13.99
C SER A 38 0.76 -11.95 13.01
N PRO A 39 0.87 -10.85 12.29
CA PRO A 39 -0.21 -10.33 11.45
C PRO A 39 -0.62 -11.32 10.36
N ASN A 40 -1.92 -11.38 10.07
CA ASN A 40 -2.46 -12.09 8.91
C ASN A 40 -2.25 -11.27 7.61
N TYR A 41 -2.61 -11.84 6.45
CA TYR A 41 -2.36 -11.20 5.15
C TYR A 41 -3.09 -9.84 4.98
N LYS A 42 -4.27 -9.66 5.57
CA LYS A 42 -5.03 -8.40 5.52
C LYS A 42 -4.34 -7.32 6.35
N GLU A 43 -3.86 -7.68 7.53
CA GLU A 43 -3.09 -6.78 8.40
C GLU A 43 -1.76 -6.39 7.77
N TRP A 44 -1.12 -7.28 7.00
CA TRP A 44 0.08 -6.95 6.22
C TRP A 44 -0.20 -5.93 5.12
N ILE A 45 -1.36 -6.00 4.45
CA ILE A 45 -1.79 -4.97 3.49
C ILE A 45 -1.95 -3.62 4.20
N GLU A 46 -2.62 -3.58 5.34
CA GLU A 46 -2.79 -2.35 6.13
C GLU A 46 -1.44 -1.75 6.58
N ILE A 47 -0.51 -2.59 7.09
CA ILE A 47 0.85 -2.17 7.45
C ILE A 47 1.55 -1.55 6.26
N TYR A 48 1.54 -2.23 5.10
CA TYR A 48 2.17 -1.74 3.89
C TYR A 48 1.61 -0.38 3.45
N LEU A 49 0.30 -0.24 3.44
CA LEU A 49 -0.37 1.02 3.07
C LEU A 49 0.01 2.18 4.01
N LYS A 50 0.07 1.93 5.31
CA LYS A 50 0.53 2.92 6.28
C LYS A 50 1.97 3.35 6.01
N LEU A 51 2.88 2.41 5.78
CA LEU A 51 4.28 2.72 5.49
C LEU A 51 4.45 3.54 4.20
N VAL A 52 3.68 3.22 3.15
CA VAL A 52 3.71 3.98 1.90
C VAL A 52 3.12 5.38 2.05
N ASN A 53 2.02 5.53 2.79
CA ASN A 53 1.45 6.85 3.08
C ASN A 53 2.43 7.73 3.87
N TRP A 54 3.15 7.17 4.86
CA TRP A 54 4.15 7.90 5.61
C TRP A 54 5.38 8.28 4.78
N ASP A 55 5.77 7.49 3.77
CA ASP A 55 6.81 7.90 2.83
C ASP A 55 6.40 9.21 2.11
N LEU A 56 5.16 9.28 1.61
CA LEU A 56 4.64 10.46 0.92
C LEU A 56 4.52 11.66 1.87
N GLU A 57 3.95 11.44 3.05
CA GLU A 57 3.73 12.49 4.05
C GLU A 57 5.05 13.12 4.52
N LEU A 58 6.07 12.30 4.81
CA LEU A 58 7.38 12.79 5.23
C LEU A 58 8.18 13.44 4.09
N ASP A 59 7.87 13.11 2.83
CA ASP A 59 8.43 13.82 1.68
C ASP A 59 7.83 15.22 1.52
N GLU A 60 6.55 15.39 1.83
CA GLU A 60 5.89 16.70 1.83
C GLU A 60 6.35 17.58 3.03
N HIS A 61 6.87 16.97 4.11
CA HIS A 61 7.29 17.65 5.34
C HIS A 61 8.77 17.43 5.68
N PRO A 62 9.72 17.92 4.88
CA PRO A 62 11.16 17.64 5.06
C PRO A 62 11.77 18.17 6.37
N GLY A 63 11.03 19.01 7.12
CA GLY A 63 11.45 19.50 8.44
C GLY A 63 11.24 18.51 9.59
N ILE A 64 10.60 17.35 9.32
CA ILE A 64 10.38 16.30 10.31
C ILE A 64 11.50 15.26 10.16
N ASP A 65 12.37 15.16 11.16
CA ASP A 65 13.49 14.21 11.15
C ASP A 65 13.05 12.80 11.59
N LEU A 66 12.15 12.20 10.79
CA LEU A 66 11.61 10.84 11.04
C LEU A 66 11.89 9.86 9.88
N LYS A 67 12.55 10.33 8.82
CA LYS A 67 12.83 9.47 7.64
C LYS A 67 13.67 8.25 7.98
N GLN A 68 14.68 8.41 8.86
CA GLN A 68 15.49 7.28 9.29
C GLN A 68 14.67 6.29 10.11
N THR A 69 13.82 6.76 11.00
CA THR A 69 12.92 5.91 11.81
C THR A 69 11.96 5.11 10.92
N LEU A 70 11.36 5.76 9.92
CA LEU A 70 10.50 5.08 8.94
C LEU A 70 11.30 4.04 8.13
N TYR A 71 12.51 4.37 7.70
CA TYR A 71 13.36 3.44 6.97
C TYR A 71 13.66 2.19 7.79
N ASP A 72 14.01 2.35 9.05
CA ASP A 72 14.33 1.23 9.97
C ASP A 72 13.09 0.38 10.23
N GLN A 73 11.92 1.00 10.43
CA GLN A 73 10.64 0.29 10.57
C GLN A 73 10.27 -0.48 9.31
N LYS A 74 10.44 0.10 8.12
CA LYS A 74 10.22 -0.60 6.84
C LYS A 74 11.13 -1.81 6.70
N ARG A 75 12.38 -1.71 7.13
CA ARG A 75 13.33 -2.82 7.09
C ARG A 75 12.91 -3.95 8.04
N GLU A 76 12.47 -3.62 9.25
CA GLU A 76 11.93 -4.59 10.20
C GLU A 76 10.68 -5.29 9.63
N CYS A 77 9.70 -4.51 9.16
CA CYS A 77 8.49 -5.04 8.52
C CYS A 77 8.82 -5.96 7.35
N ASN A 78 9.81 -5.61 6.53
CA ASN A 78 10.22 -6.42 5.38
C ASN A 78 10.82 -7.77 5.79
N GLN A 79 11.58 -7.82 6.89
CA GLN A 79 12.10 -9.07 7.44
C GLN A 79 10.99 -9.98 7.97
N GLU A 80 10.07 -9.43 8.75
CA GLU A 80 8.94 -10.20 9.30
C GLU A 80 7.96 -10.64 8.19
N PHE A 81 7.71 -9.79 7.18
CA PHE A 81 6.92 -10.15 6.02
C PHE A 81 7.54 -11.29 5.21
N SER A 82 8.86 -11.28 5.03
CA SER A 82 9.57 -12.41 4.39
C SER A 82 9.32 -13.74 5.10
N ARG A 83 9.41 -13.75 6.43
CA ARG A 83 9.12 -14.95 7.25
C ARG A 83 7.66 -15.38 7.14
N PHE A 84 6.76 -14.40 7.14
CA PHE A 84 5.32 -14.65 6.96
C PHE A 84 5.03 -15.28 5.59
N VAL A 85 5.61 -14.77 4.51
CA VAL A 85 5.47 -15.33 3.16
C VAL A 85 6.06 -16.74 3.08
N GLU A 86 7.29 -16.94 3.55
CA GLU A 86 7.96 -18.25 3.56
C GLU A 86 7.08 -19.32 4.25
N LYS A 87 6.49 -18.98 5.37
CA LYS A 87 5.63 -19.90 6.14
C LYS A 87 4.30 -20.23 5.45
N ASN A 88 3.73 -19.29 4.69
CA ASN A 88 2.35 -19.39 4.21
C ASN A 88 2.22 -19.61 2.71
N TYR A 89 3.20 -19.23 1.89
CA TYR A 89 3.10 -19.18 0.44
C TYR A 89 2.74 -20.53 -0.19
N SER A 90 3.35 -21.62 0.25
CA SER A 90 3.04 -22.96 -0.26
C SER A 90 1.57 -23.32 -0.04
N LYS A 91 0.98 -22.92 1.10
CA LYS A 91 -0.44 -23.12 1.37
C LYS A 91 -1.32 -22.29 0.44
N TRP A 92 -0.95 -21.06 0.17
CA TRP A 92 -1.73 -20.17 -0.70
C TRP A 92 -1.81 -20.69 -2.13
N VAL A 93 -0.70 -21.23 -2.65
CA VAL A 93 -0.63 -21.78 -4.01
C VAL A 93 -1.36 -23.12 -4.12
N ASN A 94 -1.15 -24.03 -3.16
CA ASN A 94 -1.61 -25.41 -3.30
C ASN A 94 -2.98 -25.69 -2.70
N LYS A 95 -3.43 -24.86 -1.75
CA LYS A 95 -4.71 -25.07 -1.01
C LYS A 95 -5.40 -23.74 -0.76
N PRO A 96 -5.78 -22.99 -1.82
CA PRO A 96 -6.49 -21.72 -1.65
C PRO A 96 -7.85 -21.95 -0.98
N ASN A 97 -8.22 -21.04 -0.09
CA ASN A 97 -9.52 -21.01 0.59
C ASN A 97 -9.89 -19.56 0.95
N SER A 98 -11.01 -19.35 1.64
CA SER A 98 -11.48 -18.02 2.05
C SER A 98 -10.51 -17.23 2.94
N ASP A 99 -9.58 -17.92 3.62
CA ASP A 99 -8.62 -17.31 4.54
C ASP A 99 -7.24 -17.09 3.88
N THR A 100 -7.15 -17.28 2.57
CA THR A 100 -5.93 -17.04 1.79
C THR A 100 -6.08 -15.78 0.94
N PRO A 101 -4.98 -15.05 0.68
CA PRO A 101 -5.03 -13.91 -0.22
C PRO A 101 -5.30 -14.34 -1.66
N THR A 102 -5.93 -13.48 -2.45
CA THR A 102 -5.96 -13.63 -3.91
C THR A 102 -4.54 -13.56 -4.45
N LEU A 103 -4.18 -14.46 -5.37
CA LEU A 103 -2.89 -14.47 -6.06
C LEU A 103 -3.03 -14.02 -7.52
N SER A 104 -1.92 -13.68 -8.17
CA SER A 104 -1.87 -13.14 -9.54
C SER A 104 -2.72 -13.94 -10.54
N HIS A 105 -2.64 -15.27 -10.53
CA HIS A 105 -3.36 -16.15 -11.47
C HIS A 105 -4.88 -16.22 -11.26
N GLN A 106 -5.39 -15.62 -10.18
CA GLN A 106 -6.82 -15.59 -9.87
C GLN A 106 -7.47 -14.25 -10.24
N ILE A 107 -6.70 -13.28 -10.72
CA ILE A 107 -7.19 -11.91 -10.98
C ILE A 107 -8.25 -11.89 -12.07
N VAL A 108 -8.01 -12.55 -13.19
CA VAL A 108 -8.96 -12.56 -14.31
C VAL A 108 -10.27 -13.22 -13.88
N ASP A 109 -10.22 -14.36 -13.20
CA ASP A 109 -11.43 -15.07 -12.76
C ASP A 109 -12.22 -14.29 -11.70
N ASN A 110 -11.53 -13.78 -10.69
CA ASN A 110 -12.17 -13.14 -9.54
C ASN A 110 -12.72 -11.75 -9.84
N TYR A 111 -12.09 -11.01 -10.76
CA TYR A 111 -12.43 -9.61 -11.02
C TYR A 111 -12.91 -9.39 -12.45
N VAL A 112 -12.15 -9.77 -13.47
CA VAL A 112 -12.48 -9.42 -14.86
C VAL A 112 -13.71 -10.19 -15.34
N LEU A 113 -13.73 -11.52 -15.20
CA LEU A 113 -14.86 -12.35 -15.68
C LEU A 113 -16.15 -12.09 -14.90
N LYS A 114 -16.04 -11.75 -13.61
CA LYS A 114 -17.19 -11.36 -12.81
C LYS A 114 -17.82 -10.07 -13.35
N HIS A 115 -17.02 -9.03 -13.58
CA HIS A 115 -17.51 -7.77 -14.14
C HIS A 115 -18.05 -7.93 -15.57
N LEU A 116 -17.45 -8.79 -16.39
CA LEU A 116 -17.95 -9.08 -17.73
C LEU A 116 -19.36 -9.71 -17.72
N LYS A 117 -19.67 -10.55 -16.73
CA LYS A 117 -21.00 -11.18 -16.59
C LYS A 117 -22.08 -10.19 -16.13
N ASP A 118 -21.71 -9.27 -15.28
CA ASP A 118 -22.65 -8.34 -14.63
C ASP A 118 -22.83 -7.03 -15.41
N SER A 119 -21.92 -6.70 -16.32
CA SER A 119 -21.93 -5.45 -17.08
C SER A 119 -22.84 -5.52 -18.30
N LYS A 120 -23.60 -4.41 -18.52
CA LYS A 120 -24.38 -4.18 -19.75
C LYS A 120 -23.60 -3.40 -20.82
N GLY A 121 -22.37 -3.02 -20.55
CA GLY A 121 -21.50 -2.20 -21.40
C GLY A 121 -20.11 -2.78 -21.58
N PRO A 122 -19.22 -2.10 -22.33
CA PRO A 122 -17.86 -2.54 -22.52
C PRO A 122 -17.08 -2.51 -21.20
N VAL A 123 -16.27 -3.53 -20.98
CA VAL A 123 -15.33 -3.62 -19.85
C VAL A 123 -13.93 -3.46 -20.39
N PHE A 124 -13.15 -2.55 -19.80
CA PHE A 124 -11.75 -2.31 -20.15
C PHE A 124 -10.86 -2.84 -19.02
N PHE A 125 -9.93 -3.67 -19.36
CA PHE A 125 -8.93 -4.20 -18.44
C PHE A 125 -7.55 -3.60 -18.76
N PHE A 126 -7.07 -2.70 -17.88
CA PHE A 126 -5.78 -2.05 -18.01
C PHE A 126 -4.77 -2.71 -17.08
N VAL A 127 -3.65 -3.17 -17.61
CA VAL A 127 -2.53 -3.71 -16.83
C VAL A 127 -1.38 -2.70 -16.88
N LEU A 128 -1.07 -2.11 -15.72
CA LEU A 128 0.04 -1.18 -15.54
C LEU A 128 1.18 -1.91 -14.84
N ASP A 129 2.16 -2.33 -15.62
CA ASP A 129 3.34 -3.02 -15.11
C ASP A 129 4.30 -2.05 -14.40
N CYS A 130 5.02 -2.54 -13.39
CA CYS A 130 5.99 -1.77 -12.59
C CYS A 130 5.45 -0.52 -11.87
N MET A 131 4.14 -0.37 -11.77
CA MET A 131 3.54 0.73 -11.01
C MET A 131 3.69 0.47 -9.50
N ARG A 132 4.27 1.44 -8.77
CA ARG A 132 4.37 1.39 -7.32
C ARG A 132 3.11 1.97 -6.66
N MET A 133 2.86 1.56 -5.42
CA MET A 133 1.69 2.01 -4.66
C MET A 133 1.69 3.51 -4.37
N ASP A 134 2.85 4.11 -4.10
CA ASP A 134 3.00 5.55 -3.92
C ASP A 134 2.59 6.33 -5.18
N GLN A 135 2.98 5.85 -6.35
CA GLN A 135 2.57 6.43 -7.64
C GLN A 135 1.05 6.34 -7.85
N TRP A 136 0.46 5.18 -7.51
CA TRP A 136 -0.99 5.00 -7.55
C TRP A 136 -1.70 6.00 -6.62
N LEU A 137 -1.27 6.13 -5.37
CA LEU A 137 -1.89 7.04 -4.39
C LEU A 137 -1.89 8.51 -4.85
N VAL A 138 -0.84 8.93 -5.53
CA VAL A 138 -0.79 10.27 -6.14
C VAL A 138 -1.76 10.35 -7.32
N MET A 139 -1.78 9.36 -8.20
CA MET A 139 -2.62 9.34 -9.40
C MET A 139 -4.12 9.22 -9.05
N GLU A 140 -4.46 8.46 -8.03
CA GLU A 140 -5.83 8.23 -7.56
C GLU A 140 -6.56 9.54 -7.26
N LYS A 141 -5.87 10.52 -6.69
CA LYS A 141 -6.43 11.86 -6.38
C LYS A 141 -6.99 12.56 -7.63
N TYR A 142 -6.39 12.30 -8.79
CA TYR A 142 -6.85 12.87 -10.07
C TYR A 142 -7.93 12.01 -10.72
N LEU A 143 -7.80 10.69 -10.67
CA LEU A 143 -8.76 9.77 -11.27
C LEU A 143 -10.11 9.76 -10.55
N SER A 144 -10.12 9.95 -9.24
CA SER A 144 -11.36 10.00 -8.43
C SER A 144 -12.31 11.14 -8.80
N GLN A 145 -11.83 12.14 -9.55
CA GLN A 145 -12.67 13.21 -10.09
C GLN A 145 -13.55 12.74 -11.26
N TYR A 146 -13.18 11.64 -11.92
CA TYR A 146 -13.83 11.13 -13.12
C TYR A 146 -14.42 9.73 -12.93
N PHE A 147 -13.94 8.98 -11.96
CA PHE A 147 -14.31 7.58 -11.74
C PHE A 147 -14.66 7.31 -10.28
N SER A 148 -15.63 6.43 -10.06
CA SER A 148 -15.81 5.78 -8.76
C SER A 148 -14.78 4.67 -8.64
N ILE A 149 -13.91 4.73 -7.63
CA ILE A 149 -12.78 3.82 -7.47
C ILE A 149 -13.07 2.85 -6.33
N GLU A 150 -13.10 1.57 -6.63
CA GLU A 150 -13.06 0.49 -5.66
C GLU A 150 -11.65 -0.12 -5.67
N LYS A 151 -11.12 -0.45 -4.49
CA LYS A 151 -9.76 -0.98 -4.34
C LYS A 151 -9.78 -2.35 -3.71
N ASP A 152 -9.02 -3.25 -4.32
CA ASP A 152 -8.71 -4.53 -3.73
C ASP A 152 -7.22 -4.85 -3.92
N TYR A 153 -6.72 -5.83 -3.18
CA TYR A 153 -5.30 -6.15 -3.14
C TYR A 153 -5.09 -7.63 -3.35
N TYR A 154 -4.06 -7.95 -4.09
CA TYR A 154 -3.64 -9.34 -4.30
C TYR A 154 -2.15 -9.51 -4.02
N PHE A 155 -1.72 -10.72 -3.79
CA PHE A 155 -0.32 -11.06 -3.65
C PHE A 155 0.22 -11.59 -4.98
N SER A 156 1.32 -11.03 -5.42
CA SER A 156 2.00 -11.53 -6.60
C SER A 156 2.53 -12.94 -6.35
N ILE A 157 2.51 -13.78 -7.37
CA ILE A 157 3.23 -15.04 -7.31
C ILE A 157 4.73 -14.79 -7.26
N LEU A 158 5.46 -15.76 -6.71
CA LEU A 158 6.92 -15.74 -6.67
C LEU A 158 7.52 -16.60 -7.79
N PRO A 159 8.59 -16.14 -8.43
CA PRO A 159 9.26 -14.84 -8.24
C PRO A 159 8.44 -13.68 -8.83
N THR A 160 8.56 -12.50 -8.24
CA THR A 160 7.82 -11.30 -8.66
C THR A 160 8.37 -10.65 -9.95
N ALA A 161 9.28 -11.32 -10.64
CA ALA A 161 9.81 -10.83 -11.90
C ALA A 161 8.72 -10.79 -12.99
N THR A 162 8.72 -9.74 -13.80
CA THR A 162 7.71 -9.46 -14.83
C THR A 162 7.41 -10.66 -15.75
N SER A 163 8.44 -11.39 -16.16
CA SER A 163 8.31 -12.58 -17.03
C SER A 163 7.48 -13.72 -16.41
N TYR A 164 7.37 -13.75 -15.10
CA TYR A 164 6.56 -14.73 -14.37
C TYR A 164 5.25 -14.10 -13.87
N ALA A 165 5.35 -13.08 -13.01
CA ALA A 165 4.22 -12.51 -12.30
C ALA A 165 3.18 -11.88 -13.24
N ARG A 166 3.59 -11.17 -14.30
CA ARG A 166 2.66 -10.60 -15.28
C ARG A 166 2.00 -11.68 -16.14
N ASN A 167 2.76 -12.67 -16.59
CA ASN A 167 2.22 -13.71 -17.47
C ASN A 167 1.18 -14.60 -16.76
N THR A 168 1.19 -14.64 -15.45
CA THR A 168 0.18 -15.39 -14.67
C THR A 168 -1.13 -14.63 -14.45
N LEU A 169 -1.23 -13.38 -14.89
CA LEU A 169 -2.50 -12.66 -14.87
C LEU A 169 -3.49 -13.19 -15.93
N PHE A 170 -2.98 -13.87 -16.94
CA PHE A 170 -3.72 -14.42 -18.07
C PHE A 170 -3.58 -15.98 -18.10
#